data_952e63ebe80cb7ec58cbc4ba6421d77d
#
_entry.id   952e63ebe80cb7ec58cbc4ba6421d77d
#
_cell.length_a   1.000
_cell.length_b   1.000
_cell.length_c   1.000
_cell.angle_alpha   90.00
_cell.angle_beta   90.00
_cell.angle_gamma   90.00
#
_symmetry.space_group_name_H-M   'P 1'
#
loop_
_entity.id
_entity.type
_entity.pdbx_description
1 polymer ?
#
loop_
_entity_poly.entity_id
_entity_poly.type
_entity_poly.pdbx_seq_one_letter_code
_entity_poly.pdbx_strand_id
1 'polypeptide(L)'
;MTGRRHTPDSSPSSPRPRRAARYAGALAVCAVLTAGCGTVPGTGGAGDGTVRVMTWAPQNTGATNKPGMPAMARAYAKWLNRHGGVGGRTLTVLTCNEHNDSVGAAKCARRAAAENVVAVVGSYSQFGDSFLAPLESAGIPYIGGYGVTSDEFTGPYSYPVNGGQPALLAGLGQALAAGCGPVALVRPDSIAGDELPALLDSGLKAGGHPAATDQLAAEDATEYGAEADRALRGATADPARKGCVVPALGDRTDTFMDSFRRARADFAPVRTATVLGSVDQTEINATGGASGPYEGAYITGWYPVASDPRWNPMKQVISEEAFGDNSIDPADAGVQTTWIAYTVLRAVLERIGDGDVTPDAVRHTLDGGLKVSTGGLTPTLHWPDETRLSAVGFPRLVNADVTLQVVRDGKLTAVRPGGTGAASDGDMTRTLESADVG
;
A
#
# COMPACT_ATOMS: atom_id res chain seq x y z
N MET A 1 31.09 -40.77 -46.69
CA MET A 1 32.11 -41.70 -46.19
C MET A 1 31.77 -41.96 -44.74
N THR A 2 31.06 -43.03 -44.52
CA THR A 2 31.42 -44.26 -43.82
C THR A 2 31.76 -43.99 -42.35
N GLY A 3 31.05 -44.45 -41.33
CA GLY A 3 30.31 -45.67 -41.16
C GLY A 3 30.68 -46.29 -39.83
N ARG A 4 29.70 -46.87 -39.17
CA ARG A 4 29.52 -48.08 -38.33
C ARG A 4 29.46 -47.82 -36.82
N ARG A 5 28.30 -47.97 -36.19
CA ARG A 5 27.60 -49.17 -35.64
C ARG A 5 28.51 -50.12 -34.86
N HIS A 6 28.18 -50.35 -33.57
CA HIS A 6 27.91 -51.68 -33.01
C HIS A 6 27.34 -51.59 -31.57
N THR A 7 26.17 -52.16 -31.39
CA THR A 7 25.65 -52.88 -30.24
C THR A 7 25.91 -54.39 -30.53
N PRO A 8 25.60 -55.41 -29.69
CA PRO A 8 24.95 -55.47 -28.36
C PRO A 8 25.59 -56.58 -27.45
N ASP A 9 24.80 -57.00 -26.45
CA ASP A 9 24.66 -58.32 -25.77
C ASP A 9 25.13 -58.33 -24.31
N SER A 10 24.46 -58.91 -23.40
CA SER A 10 23.40 -59.87 -23.13
C SER A 10 23.47 -60.25 -21.65
N SER A 11 22.32 -60.42 -21.04
CA SER A 11 22.14 -61.08 -19.72
C SER A 11 22.60 -62.58 -19.77
N PRO A 12 22.69 -63.39 -18.69
CA PRO A 12 21.51 -63.75 -17.89
C PRO A 12 21.68 -64.24 -16.41
N SER A 13 20.55 -64.45 -15.79
CA SER A 13 20.09 -65.55 -14.93
C SER A 13 20.38 -65.63 -13.41
N SER A 14 19.25 -65.72 -12.71
CA SER A 14 19.01 -66.19 -11.33
C SER A 14 19.41 -67.69 -11.09
N PRO A 15 19.39 -68.25 -9.85
CA PRO A 15 18.13 -68.61 -9.19
C PRO A 15 18.09 -68.60 -7.63
N ARG A 16 16.85 -68.74 -7.13
CA ARG A 16 16.47 -69.07 -5.72
C ARG A 16 16.88 -70.49 -5.32
N PRO A 17 16.91 -70.86 -3.99
CA PRO A 17 15.72 -71.51 -3.44
C PRO A 17 15.33 -71.26 -1.97
N ARG A 18 14.09 -71.61 -1.73
CA ARG A 18 13.28 -71.72 -0.52
C ARG A 18 13.89 -72.53 0.63
N ARG A 19 13.54 -72.18 1.89
CA ARG A 19 13.00 -73.20 2.84
C ARG A 19 12.24 -72.52 3.98
N ALA A 20 11.08 -73.09 4.26
CA ALA A 20 10.15 -72.80 5.32
C ALA A 20 10.54 -73.59 6.61
N ALA A 21 10.18 -73.04 7.75
CA ALA A 21 9.86 -73.82 8.94
C ALA A 21 8.88 -73.04 9.84
N ARG A 22 7.79 -73.69 10.13
CA ARG A 22 6.72 -73.36 11.05
C ARG A 22 7.22 -73.56 12.49
N TYR A 23 6.67 -72.78 13.48
CA TYR A 23 6.09 -73.36 14.71
C TYR A 23 5.16 -72.32 15.34
N ALA A 24 4.05 -72.85 15.82
CA ALA A 24 2.92 -72.22 16.47
C ALA A 24 3.19 -72.05 18.01
N GLY A 25 2.45 -71.15 18.64
CA GLY A 25 2.30 -71.20 20.11
C GLY A 25 1.72 -69.94 20.72
N ALA A 26 0.42 -70.04 21.01
CA ALA A 26 -0.31 -69.64 22.23
C ALA A 26 -0.62 -68.16 22.51
N LEU A 27 -1.89 -67.90 22.53
CA LEU A 27 -2.78 -66.93 23.16
C LEU A 27 -2.31 -66.36 24.51
N ALA A 28 -2.39 -65.01 24.65
CA ALA A 28 -2.84 -64.36 25.86
C ALA A 28 -3.62 -63.09 25.52
N VAL A 29 -4.90 -63.12 25.77
CA VAL A 29 -5.84 -61.98 25.71
C VAL A 29 -5.60 -61.10 26.91
N CYS A 30 -5.26 -59.80 26.69
CA CYS A 30 -5.50 -58.75 27.67
C CYS A 30 -6.12 -57.55 26.92
N ALA A 31 -7.43 -57.47 27.03
CA ALA A 31 -8.18 -56.29 26.63
C ALA A 31 -7.86 -55.12 27.59
N VAL A 32 -7.18 -54.10 27.08
CA VAL A 32 -7.15 -52.80 27.73
C VAL A 32 -7.84 -51.81 26.79
N LEU A 33 -9.07 -51.49 27.14
CA LEU A 33 -9.82 -50.38 26.56
C LEU A 33 -9.17 -49.07 27.01
N THR A 34 -8.25 -48.55 26.25
CA THR A 34 -7.89 -47.14 26.32
C THR A 34 -8.77 -46.41 25.34
N ALA A 35 -9.72 -45.61 25.86
CA ALA A 35 -10.45 -44.63 25.16
C ALA A 35 -9.47 -43.60 24.55
N GLY A 36 -9.06 -43.81 23.30
CA GLY A 36 -8.35 -42.84 22.52
C GLY A 36 -9.35 -41.77 22.12
N CYS A 37 -9.34 -40.65 22.83
CA CYS A 37 -9.92 -39.41 22.26
C CYS A 37 -9.17 -39.11 20.99
N GLY A 38 -9.83 -39.40 19.87
CA GLY A 38 -9.41 -38.90 18.57
C GLY A 38 -9.45 -37.37 18.62
N THR A 39 -8.30 -36.74 18.63
CA THR A 39 -8.21 -35.30 18.35
C THR A 39 -8.60 -35.12 16.90
N VAL A 40 -9.81 -34.59 16.71
CA VAL A 40 -10.23 -34.03 15.43
C VAL A 40 -9.30 -32.84 15.14
N PRO A 41 -8.56 -32.78 14.03
CA PRO A 41 -7.84 -31.57 13.66
C PRO A 41 -8.89 -30.58 13.18
N GLY A 42 -9.26 -29.59 14.00
CA GLY A 42 -10.23 -28.60 13.55
C GLY A 42 -10.99 -27.83 14.62
N THR A 43 -10.51 -27.80 15.86
CA THR A 43 -10.96 -26.77 16.82
C THR A 43 -9.73 -25.99 17.21
N GLY A 44 -9.63 -24.77 16.70
CA GLY A 44 -8.60 -23.84 17.11
C GLY A 44 -8.62 -23.71 18.62
N GLY A 45 -7.60 -24.27 19.26
CA GLY A 45 -7.40 -24.17 20.69
C GLY A 45 -7.35 -22.70 21.09
N ALA A 46 -7.83 -22.39 22.28
CA ALA A 46 -7.58 -21.15 22.97
C ALA A 46 -6.08 -20.83 22.81
N GLY A 47 -5.78 -19.87 21.95
CA GLY A 47 -4.41 -19.54 21.58
C GLY A 47 -3.65 -19.08 22.81
N ASP A 48 -2.37 -19.25 22.80
CA ASP A 48 -1.37 -18.81 23.78
C ASP A 48 -1.36 -17.30 24.08
N GLY A 49 -2.50 -16.59 23.87
CA GLY A 49 -2.62 -15.13 24.02
C GLY A 49 -1.89 -14.34 22.93
N THR A 50 -1.53 -14.96 21.80
CA THR A 50 -0.80 -14.31 20.72
C THR A 50 -1.71 -14.04 19.51
N VAL A 51 -1.78 -12.78 19.07
CA VAL A 51 -2.44 -12.36 17.83
C VAL A 51 -1.38 -12.20 16.74
N ARG A 52 -1.51 -12.93 15.64
CA ARG A 52 -0.59 -12.86 14.49
C ARG A 52 -1.20 -12.05 13.36
N VAL A 53 -0.43 -11.09 12.85
CA VAL A 53 -0.77 -10.31 11.65
C VAL A 53 0.41 -10.26 10.69
N MET A 54 0.18 -9.85 9.45
CA MET A 54 1.26 -9.68 8.48
C MET A 54 1.24 -8.27 7.89
N THR A 55 2.45 -7.75 7.64
CA THR A 55 2.68 -6.53 6.86
C THR A 55 3.72 -6.85 5.78
N TRP A 56 3.47 -6.43 4.56
CA TRP A 56 4.43 -6.54 3.47
C TRP A 56 4.64 -5.22 2.74
N ALA A 57 5.77 -5.11 2.10
CA ALA A 57 6.09 -4.04 1.15
C ALA A 57 7.30 -4.47 0.30
N PRO A 58 7.50 -3.87 -0.88
CA PRO A 58 8.69 -4.10 -1.68
C PRO A 58 9.94 -3.55 -0.99
N GLN A 59 11.03 -4.30 -1.09
CA GLN A 59 12.33 -3.92 -0.53
C GLN A 59 13.45 -4.39 -1.45
N ASN A 60 14.48 -3.55 -1.62
CA ASN A 60 15.66 -3.83 -2.44
C ASN A 60 15.32 -4.13 -3.91
N THR A 61 14.40 -3.34 -4.48
CA THR A 61 14.00 -3.43 -5.89
C THR A 61 14.60 -2.30 -6.71
N GLY A 62 14.59 -2.44 -8.02
CA GLY A 62 15.00 -1.37 -8.95
C GLY A 62 13.96 -0.25 -9.11
N ALA A 63 12.71 -0.48 -8.67
CA ALA A 63 11.60 0.46 -8.76
C ALA A 63 11.19 0.96 -7.36
N THR A 64 9.97 0.68 -6.93
CA THR A 64 9.42 1.14 -5.65
C THR A 64 9.95 0.34 -4.46
N ASN A 65 10.29 1.03 -3.37
CA ASN A 65 10.74 0.45 -2.11
C ASN A 65 10.04 1.12 -0.93
N LYS A 66 9.39 0.35 -0.05
CA LYS A 66 8.69 0.85 1.15
C LYS A 66 9.10 0.08 2.42
N PRO A 67 10.40 0.00 2.75
CA PRO A 67 10.89 -0.76 3.91
C PRO A 67 10.39 -0.20 5.24
N GLY A 68 10.00 1.07 5.28
CA GLY A 68 9.47 1.74 6.47
C GLY A 68 8.15 1.15 6.96
N MET A 69 7.32 0.62 6.07
CA MET A 69 6.02 0.05 6.46
C MET A 69 6.17 -1.20 7.34
N PRO A 70 6.88 -2.26 6.94
CA PRO A 70 7.12 -3.41 7.82
C PRO A 70 7.92 -3.03 9.09
N ALA A 71 8.81 -2.04 9.01
CA ALA A 71 9.57 -1.58 10.15
C ALA A 71 8.67 -0.86 11.16
N MET A 72 7.79 0.04 10.72
CA MET A 72 6.78 0.70 11.58
C MET A 72 5.84 -0.31 12.23
N ALA A 73 5.38 -1.31 11.48
CA ALA A 73 4.54 -2.39 12.00
C ALA A 73 5.22 -3.12 13.18
N ARG A 74 6.50 -3.45 13.05
CA ARG A 74 7.29 -4.07 14.14
C ARG A 74 7.48 -3.13 15.34
N ALA A 75 7.75 -1.84 15.09
CA ALA A 75 7.89 -0.83 16.14
C ALA A 75 6.58 -0.67 16.92
N TYR A 76 5.45 -0.59 16.22
CA TYR A 76 4.13 -0.52 16.84
C TYR A 76 3.83 -1.73 17.72
N ALA A 77 4.07 -2.95 17.21
CA ALA A 77 3.84 -4.18 17.99
C ALA A 77 4.72 -4.27 19.23
N LYS A 78 5.98 -3.88 19.11
CA LYS A 78 6.92 -3.81 20.26
C LYS A 78 6.41 -2.86 21.34
N TRP A 79 6.03 -1.65 20.93
CA TRP A 79 5.47 -0.65 21.82
C TRP A 79 4.19 -1.16 22.49
N LEU A 80 3.25 -1.71 21.72
CA LEU A 80 1.98 -2.23 22.22
C LEU A 80 2.20 -3.35 23.25
N ASN A 81 3.09 -4.29 22.96
CA ASN A 81 3.40 -5.43 23.85
C ASN A 81 4.06 -4.95 25.15
N ARG A 82 4.93 -3.94 25.12
CA ARG A 82 5.52 -3.36 26.33
C ARG A 82 4.49 -2.65 27.23
N HIS A 83 3.38 -2.20 26.63
CA HIS A 83 2.27 -1.57 27.35
C HIS A 83 1.14 -2.55 27.72
N GLY A 84 1.43 -3.85 27.77
CA GLY A 84 0.48 -4.89 28.21
C GLY A 84 -0.29 -5.56 27.07
N GLY A 85 0.04 -5.27 25.83
CA GLY A 85 -0.64 -5.84 24.65
C GLY A 85 -2.05 -5.27 24.46
N VAL A 86 -2.95 -6.06 23.86
CA VAL A 86 -4.38 -5.73 23.71
C VAL A 86 -5.20 -6.83 24.37
N GLY A 87 -5.96 -6.50 25.40
CA GLY A 87 -6.74 -7.47 26.18
C GLY A 87 -5.87 -8.60 26.76
N GLY A 88 -4.66 -8.28 27.22
CA GLY A 88 -3.69 -9.24 27.72
C GLY A 88 -3.02 -10.13 26.67
N ARG A 89 -3.30 -9.90 25.38
CA ARG A 89 -2.69 -10.63 24.26
C ARG A 89 -1.48 -9.89 23.69
N THR A 90 -0.47 -10.63 23.27
CA THR A 90 0.68 -10.10 22.55
C THR A 90 0.40 -10.02 21.04
N LEU A 91 0.87 -8.97 20.37
CA LEU A 91 0.81 -8.81 18.94
C LEU A 91 2.12 -9.29 18.29
N THR A 92 2.04 -10.24 17.37
CA THR A 92 3.17 -10.70 16.57
C THR A 92 2.98 -10.27 15.13
N VAL A 93 3.95 -9.52 14.61
CA VAL A 93 3.98 -9.05 13.22
C VAL A 93 4.92 -9.93 12.41
N LEU A 94 4.38 -10.62 11.43
CA LEU A 94 5.13 -11.28 10.37
C LEU A 94 5.37 -10.27 9.24
N THR A 95 6.55 -10.28 8.66
CA THR A 95 6.86 -9.42 7.51
C THR A 95 7.16 -10.24 6.27
N CYS A 96 6.81 -9.70 5.10
CA CYS A 96 7.09 -10.31 3.81
C CYS A 96 7.62 -9.24 2.85
N ASN A 97 8.61 -9.58 2.02
CA ASN A 97 9.04 -8.76 0.90
C ASN A 97 8.35 -9.28 -0.35
N GLU A 98 7.55 -8.45 -1.02
CA GLU A 98 6.82 -8.84 -2.23
C GLU A 98 7.59 -8.50 -3.52
N HIS A 99 8.81 -7.91 -3.38
CA HIS A 99 9.77 -7.62 -4.44
C HIS A 99 9.26 -6.75 -5.59
N ASN A 100 8.16 -6.05 -5.41
CA ASN A 100 7.47 -5.28 -6.45
C ASN A 100 7.13 -6.14 -7.69
N ASP A 101 6.65 -7.35 -7.44
CA ASP A 101 6.18 -8.24 -8.50
C ASP A 101 4.94 -9.04 -8.08
N SER A 102 4.13 -9.44 -9.07
CA SER A 102 2.84 -10.13 -8.86
C SER A 102 3.00 -11.50 -8.18
N VAL A 103 4.08 -12.21 -8.48
CA VAL A 103 4.38 -13.53 -7.90
C VAL A 103 4.73 -13.38 -6.43
N GLY A 104 5.53 -12.37 -6.09
CA GLY A 104 5.90 -11.99 -4.73
C GLY A 104 4.67 -11.58 -3.92
N ALA A 105 3.81 -10.73 -4.47
CA ALA A 105 2.56 -10.30 -3.83
C ALA A 105 1.65 -11.50 -3.51
N ALA A 106 1.38 -12.35 -4.50
CA ALA A 106 0.62 -13.58 -4.31
C ALA A 106 1.27 -14.56 -3.31
N LYS A 107 2.61 -14.64 -3.28
CA LYS A 107 3.35 -15.47 -2.31
C LYS A 107 3.20 -14.95 -0.89
N CYS A 108 3.28 -13.64 -0.67
CA CYS A 108 3.06 -13.03 0.63
C CYS A 108 1.63 -13.29 1.14
N ALA A 109 0.63 -13.16 0.28
CA ALA A 109 -0.76 -13.44 0.63
C ALA A 109 -1.00 -14.92 0.99
N ARG A 110 -0.47 -15.86 0.20
CA ARG A 110 -0.54 -17.31 0.52
C ARG A 110 0.21 -17.64 1.81
N ARG A 111 1.34 -16.97 2.08
CA ARG A 111 2.06 -17.14 3.35
C ARG A 111 1.24 -16.64 4.52
N ALA A 112 0.52 -15.52 4.38
CA ALA A 112 -0.39 -15.03 5.42
C ALA A 112 -1.43 -16.09 5.82
N ALA A 113 -2.02 -16.77 4.84
CA ALA A 113 -2.95 -17.88 5.08
C ALA A 113 -2.26 -19.09 5.77
N ALA A 114 -1.08 -19.49 5.29
CA ALA A 114 -0.34 -20.63 5.86
C ALA A 114 0.13 -20.40 7.30
N GLU A 115 0.43 -19.15 7.67
CA GLU A 115 0.86 -18.74 9.01
C GLU A 115 -0.33 -18.43 9.94
N ASN A 116 -1.57 -18.63 9.48
CA ASN A 116 -2.80 -18.38 10.21
C ASN A 116 -2.87 -16.95 10.80
N VAL A 117 -2.55 -15.92 10.01
CA VAL A 117 -2.71 -14.54 10.44
C VAL A 117 -4.18 -14.15 10.50
N VAL A 118 -4.53 -13.28 11.44
CA VAL A 118 -5.92 -12.82 11.59
C VAL A 118 -6.26 -11.64 10.68
N ALA A 119 -5.25 -10.94 10.20
CA ALA A 119 -5.36 -9.84 9.24
C ALA A 119 -4.01 -9.56 8.57
N VAL A 120 -4.05 -8.97 7.38
CA VAL A 120 -2.94 -8.24 6.77
C VAL A 120 -3.16 -6.76 7.02
N VAL A 121 -2.14 -6.05 7.51
CA VAL A 121 -2.29 -4.69 8.05
C VAL A 121 -1.18 -3.77 7.55
N GLY A 122 -1.54 -2.60 7.04
CA GLY A 122 -0.58 -1.54 6.71
C GLY A 122 0.44 -1.96 5.65
N SER A 123 -0.01 -2.52 4.53
CA SER A 123 0.85 -3.09 3.49
C SER A 123 0.82 -2.26 2.20
N TYR A 124 1.84 -2.45 1.37
CA TYR A 124 1.95 -1.86 0.04
C TYR A 124 2.10 -2.97 -1.02
N SER A 125 1.39 -2.85 -2.13
CA SER A 125 1.66 -3.58 -3.37
C SER A 125 1.01 -2.87 -4.57
N GLN A 126 1.64 -2.96 -5.74
CA GLN A 126 1.07 -2.53 -7.03
C GLN A 126 0.26 -3.64 -7.73
N PHE A 127 0.07 -4.80 -7.07
CA PHE A 127 -0.52 -6.00 -7.65
C PHE A 127 -1.74 -6.46 -6.86
N GLY A 128 -2.76 -5.60 -6.77
CA GLY A 128 -3.96 -5.80 -5.96
C GLY A 128 -4.67 -7.11 -6.26
N ASP A 129 -4.93 -7.39 -7.53
CA ASP A 129 -5.53 -8.63 -8.02
C ASP A 129 -4.79 -9.90 -7.56
N SER A 130 -3.45 -9.83 -7.54
CA SER A 130 -2.59 -10.97 -7.22
C SER A 130 -2.59 -11.34 -5.74
N PHE A 131 -2.77 -10.36 -4.83
CA PHE A 131 -2.76 -10.64 -3.39
C PHE A 131 -4.15 -10.71 -2.75
N LEU A 132 -5.15 -9.96 -3.26
CA LEU A 132 -6.50 -9.95 -2.66
C LEU A 132 -7.20 -11.29 -2.84
N ALA A 133 -7.16 -11.88 -4.04
CA ALA A 133 -7.82 -13.16 -4.30
C ALA A 133 -7.38 -14.31 -3.34
N PRO A 134 -6.08 -14.53 -3.06
CA PRO A 134 -5.65 -15.48 -2.03
C PRO A 134 -6.11 -15.12 -0.61
N LEU A 135 -6.15 -13.84 -0.23
CA LEU A 135 -6.64 -13.40 1.08
C LEU A 135 -8.14 -13.65 1.23
N GLU A 136 -8.92 -13.30 0.22
CA GLU A 136 -10.37 -13.54 0.17
C GLU A 136 -10.69 -15.03 0.28
N SER A 137 -9.97 -15.86 -0.47
CA SER A 137 -10.12 -17.33 -0.38
C SER A 137 -9.83 -17.88 1.01
N ALA A 138 -8.96 -17.22 1.77
CA ALA A 138 -8.62 -17.58 3.15
C ALA A 138 -9.47 -16.84 4.20
N GLY A 139 -10.38 -15.96 3.80
CA GLY A 139 -11.19 -15.15 4.69
C GLY A 139 -10.44 -14.07 5.46
N ILE A 140 -9.21 -13.72 5.05
CA ILE A 140 -8.30 -12.82 5.76
C ILE A 140 -8.56 -11.36 5.34
N PRO A 141 -8.93 -10.46 6.27
CA PRO A 141 -9.10 -9.04 5.96
C PRO A 141 -7.77 -8.33 5.68
N TYR A 142 -7.82 -7.38 4.75
CA TYR A 142 -6.76 -6.46 4.40
C TYR A 142 -7.08 -5.06 4.93
N ILE A 143 -6.37 -4.61 5.97
CA ILE A 143 -6.66 -3.38 6.71
C ILE A 143 -5.62 -2.31 6.39
N GLY A 144 -6.07 -1.16 5.89
CA GLY A 144 -5.22 0.01 5.70
C GLY A 144 -4.08 -0.25 4.72
N GLY A 145 -4.39 -0.74 3.53
CA GLY A 145 -3.47 -0.76 2.41
C GLY A 145 -3.04 0.65 2.01
N TYR A 146 -1.93 0.73 1.28
CA TYR A 146 -1.43 2.01 0.80
C TYR A 146 -2.42 2.70 -0.16
N GLY A 147 -3.22 1.92 -0.91
CA GLY A 147 -4.22 2.45 -1.82
C GLY A 147 -3.65 2.80 -3.20
N VAL A 148 -2.78 1.93 -3.73
CA VAL A 148 -2.19 2.10 -5.07
C VAL A 148 -3.12 1.62 -6.17
N THR A 149 -3.82 0.50 -5.93
CA THR A 149 -4.65 -0.16 -6.93
C THR A 149 -6.14 0.00 -6.63
N SER A 150 -6.97 0.07 -7.68
CA SER A 150 -8.44 0.09 -7.53
C SER A 150 -8.96 -1.17 -6.84
N ASP A 151 -8.27 -2.32 -6.96
CA ASP A 151 -8.64 -3.56 -6.27
C ASP A 151 -8.73 -3.37 -4.74
N GLU A 152 -7.90 -2.51 -4.15
CA GLU A 152 -7.96 -2.20 -2.72
C GLU A 152 -9.27 -1.49 -2.32
N PHE A 153 -10.00 -0.92 -3.28
CA PHE A 153 -11.27 -0.23 -3.08
C PHE A 153 -12.48 -0.99 -3.63
N THR A 154 -12.27 -2.15 -4.23
CA THR A 154 -13.34 -3.02 -4.76
C THR A 154 -13.43 -4.36 -4.03
N GLY A 155 -12.33 -4.88 -3.52
CA GLY A 155 -12.25 -6.17 -2.83
C GLY A 155 -13.10 -6.22 -1.55
N PRO A 156 -13.97 -7.23 -1.37
CA PRO A 156 -14.91 -7.29 -0.26
C PRO A 156 -14.24 -7.43 1.12
N TYR A 157 -13.01 -7.92 1.16
CA TYR A 157 -12.21 -8.06 2.38
C TYR A 157 -11.21 -6.92 2.60
N SER A 158 -11.26 -5.87 1.79
CA SER A 158 -10.43 -4.68 1.94
C SER A 158 -11.11 -3.63 2.82
N TYR A 159 -10.34 -3.05 3.73
CA TYR A 159 -10.75 -2.02 4.70
C TYR A 159 -9.80 -0.83 4.59
N PRO A 160 -9.97 0.03 3.57
CA PRO A 160 -9.11 1.18 3.34
C PRO A 160 -9.24 2.21 4.45
N VAL A 161 -8.14 2.95 4.72
CA VAL A 161 -8.08 4.03 5.71
C VAL A 161 -7.91 5.42 5.08
N ASN A 162 -7.62 5.45 3.80
CA ASN A 162 -7.45 6.65 2.99
C ASN A 162 -8.15 6.49 1.63
N GLY A 163 -8.13 7.53 0.82
CA GLY A 163 -8.74 7.52 -0.51
C GLY A 163 -7.81 7.03 -1.62
N GLY A 164 -6.61 6.54 -1.27
CA GLY A 164 -5.64 6.00 -2.23
C GLY A 164 -5.22 6.98 -3.31
N GLN A 165 -4.61 6.45 -4.35
CA GLN A 165 -4.28 7.18 -5.58
C GLN A 165 -5.50 7.88 -6.19
N PRO A 166 -6.70 7.27 -6.18
CA PRO A 166 -7.90 7.92 -6.69
C PRO A 166 -8.15 9.29 -6.09
N ALA A 167 -8.21 9.41 -4.76
CA ALA A 167 -8.49 10.68 -4.11
C ALA A 167 -7.34 11.69 -4.30
N LEU A 168 -6.08 11.25 -4.25
CA LEU A 168 -4.93 12.14 -4.44
C LEU A 168 -4.94 12.80 -5.82
N LEU A 169 -5.15 12.02 -6.87
CA LEU A 169 -5.11 12.53 -8.25
C LEU A 169 -6.35 13.37 -8.57
N ALA A 170 -7.53 12.94 -8.15
CA ALA A 170 -8.74 13.74 -8.29
C ALA A 170 -8.60 15.10 -7.58
N GLY A 171 -8.10 15.11 -6.35
CA GLY A 171 -7.82 16.33 -5.61
C GLY A 171 -6.75 17.20 -6.25
N LEU A 172 -5.69 16.60 -6.78
CA LEU A 172 -4.66 17.32 -7.50
C LEU A 172 -5.23 17.96 -8.77
N GLY A 173 -5.98 17.21 -9.58
CA GLY A 173 -6.62 17.72 -10.79
C GLY A 173 -7.53 18.92 -10.50
N GLN A 174 -8.34 18.83 -9.44
CA GLN A 174 -9.19 19.94 -9.01
C GLN A 174 -8.38 21.18 -8.58
N ALA A 175 -7.25 20.96 -7.89
CA ALA A 175 -6.33 22.04 -7.50
C ALA A 175 -5.71 22.73 -8.71
N LEU A 176 -5.27 21.95 -9.70
CA LEU A 176 -4.61 22.47 -10.88
C LEU A 176 -5.57 23.18 -11.82
N ALA A 177 -6.83 22.76 -11.89
CA ALA A 177 -7.84 23.38 -12.75
C ALA A 177 -7.97 24.89 -12.52
N ALA A 178 -7.83 25.34 -11.28
CA ALA A 178 -7.92 26.75 -10.93
C ALA A 178 -6.67 27.59 -11.26
N GLY A 179 -5.50 26.95 -11.34
CA GLY A 179 -4.22 27.65 -11.35
C GLY A 179 -3.28 27.34 -12.51
N CYS A 180 -3.60 26.35 -13.34
CA CYS A 180 -2.76 25.91 -14.45
C CYS A 180 -3.34 26.28 -15.83
N GLY A 181 -2.46 26.53 -16.80
CA GLY A 181 -2.72 26.40 -18.21
C GLY A 181 -2.70 24.92 -18.60
N PRO A 182 -2.06 24.53 -19.72
CA PRO A 182 -1.96 23.11 -20.08
C PRO A 182 -1.32 22.29 -18.95
N VAL A 183 -1.84 21.08 -18.73
CA VAL A 183 -1.31 20.13 -17.74
C VAL A 183 -0.70 18.93 -18.47
N ALA A 184 0.51 18.54 -18.10
CA ALA A 184 1.20 17.36 -18.61
C ALA A 184 1.43 16.36 -17.45
N LEU A 185 0.81 15.19 -17.53
CA LEU A 185 1.02 14.07 -16.62
C LEU A 185 2.17 13.21 -17.16
N VAL A 186 3.08 12.81 -16.29
CA VAL A 186 4.09 11.77 -16.55
C VAL A 186 3.89 10.65 -15.54
N ARG A 187 3.59 9.46 -16.03
CA ARG A 187 3.20 8.32 -15.22
C ARG A 187 4.00 7.05 -15.55
N PRO A 188 4.05 6.07 -14.65
CA PRO A 188 4.74 4.82 -14.94
C PRO A 188 4.02 4.02 -16.04
N ASP A 189 4.81 3.31 -16.85
CA ASP A 189 4.32 2.32 -17.81
C ASP A 189 4.05 1.00 -17.06
N SER A 190 2.95 0.97 -16.32
CA SER A 190 2.52 -0.17 -15.50
C SER A 190 1.00 -0.20 -15.39
N ILE A 191 0.44 -1.37 -15.05
CA ILE A 191 -1.01 -1.57 -14.89
C ILE A 191 -1.58 -0.56 -13.88
N ALA A 192 -0.95 -0.39 -12.73
CA ALA A 192 -1.38 0.60 -11.73
C ALA A 192 -1.24 2.04 -12.24
N GLY A 193 -0.34 2.29 -13.20
CA GLY A 193 -0.17 3.60 -13.86
C GLY A 193 -1.29 3.93 -14.84
N ASP A 194 -1.95 2.93 -15.42
CA ASP A 194 -2.93 3.14 -16.50
C ASP A 194 -4.20 3.87 -16.04
N GLU A 195 -4.55 3.81 -14.76
CA GLU A 195 -5.69 4.52 -14.19
C GLU A 195 -5.42 6.00 -13.89
N LEU A 196 -4.14 6.40 -13.75
CA LEU A 196 -3.77 7.75 -13.28
C LEU A 196 -4.30 8.89 -14.16
N PRO A 197 -4.33 8.80 -15.51
CA PRO A 197 -4.91 9.85 -16.35
C PRO A 197 -6.39 10.09 -16.06
N ALA A 198 -7.20 9.04 -16.01
CA ALA A 198 -8.63 9.16 -15.75
C ALA A 198 -8.93 9.80 -14.39
N LEU A 199 -8.13 9.44 -13.37
CA LEU A 199 -8.26 9.99 -12.01
C LEU A 199 -7.87 11.48 -11.96
N LEU A 200 -6.76 11.89 -12.56
CA LEU A 200 -6.35 13.29 -12.63
C LEU A 200 -7.37 14.12 -13.43
N ASP A 201 -7.80 13.59 -14.56
CA ASP A 201 -8.74 14.26 -15.46
C ASP A 201 -10.13 14.42 -14.85
N SER A 202 -10.55 13.51 -13.96
CA SER A 202 -11.80 13.68 -13.19
C SER A 202 -11.78 14.98 -12.37
N GLY A 203 -10.66 15.26 -11.71
CA GLY A 203 -10.46 16.49 -10.94
C GLY A 203 -10.34 17.73 -11.85
N LEU A 204 -9.58 17.66 -12.93
CA LEU A 204 -9.47 18.73 -13.91
C LEU A 204 -10.85 19.07 -14.49
N LYS A 205 -11.63 18.08 -14.91
CA LYS A 205 -12.98 18.24 -15.46
C LYS A 205 -13.95 18.85 -14.44
N ALA A 206 -13.88 18.41 -13.17
CA ALA A 206 -14.69 18.99 -12.09
C ALA A 206 -14.42 20.50 -11.91
N GLY A 207 -13.19 20.95 -12.18
CA GLY A 207 -12.79 22.34 -12.19
C GLY A 207 -13.00 23.07 -13.55
N GLY A 208 -13.62 22.43 -14.54
CA GLY A 208 -13.85 22.99 -15.88
C GLY A 208 -12.60 23.09 -16.75
N HIS A 209 -11.57 22.29 -16.48
CA HIS A 209 -10.30 22.30 -17.20
C HIS A 209 -10.24 21.15 -18.23
N PRO A 210 -9.56 21.33 -19.39
CA PRO A 210 -9.28 20.23 -20.30
C PRO A 210 -8.43 19.12 -19.67
N ALA A 211 -8.53 17.90 -20.23
CA ALA A 211 -7.71 16.77 -19.85
C ALA A 211 -6.20 17.06 -19.93
N ALA A 212 -5.42 16.39 -19.10
CA ALA A 212 -3.96 16.44 -19.16
C ALA A 212 -3.43 15.74 -20.41
N THR A 213 -2.25 16.14 -20.90
CA THR A 213 -1.49 15.29 -21.83
C THR A 213 -0.85 14.15 -21.04
N ASP A 214 -1.07 12.90 -21.47
CA ASP A 214 -0.55 11.69 -20.81
C ASP A 214 0.77 11.24 -21.45
N GLN A 215 1.76 10.90 -20.60
CA GLN A 215 3.06 10.44 -21.02
C GLN A 215 3.57 9.30 -20.17
N LEU A 216 3.92 8.19 -20.83
CA LEU A 216 4.51 7.02 -20.21
C LEU A 216 6.00 7.22 -19.94
N ALA A 217 6.46 6.68 -18.83
CA ALA A 217 7.85 6.59 -18.42
C ALA A 217 8.14 5.23 -17.80
N ALA A 218 9.29 4.62 -18.13
CA ALA A 218 9.66 3.32 -17.58
C ALA A 218 9.89 3.43 -16.06
N GLU A 219 9.37 2.48 -15.27
CA GLU A 219 9.47 2.49 -13.81
C GLU A 219 10.88 2.39 -13.27
N ASP A 220 11.80 1.77 -14.02
CA ASP A 220 13.17 1.48 -13.60
C ASP A 220 14.23 2.32 -14.33
N ALA A 221 13.82 3.32 -15.13
CA ALA A 221 14.75 4.16 -15.86
C ALA A 221 15.67 4.95 -14.92
N THR A 222 16.91 5.14 -15.35
CA THR A 222 17.94 5.90 -14.63
C THR A 222 17.98 7.38 -15.02
N GLU A 223 17.27 7.76 -16.09
CA GLU A 223 17.09 9.14 -16.57
C GLU A 223 15.81 9.26 -17.37
N TYR A 224 15.26 10.49 -17.44
CA TYR A 224 13.98 10.80 -18.10
C TYR A 224 14.08 12.05 -18.99
N GLY A 225 15.20 12.25 -19.68
CA GLY A 225 15.41 13.46 -20.46
C GLY A 225 14.37 13.68 -21.56
N ALA A 226 14.03 12.62 -22.30
CA ALA A 226 13.02 12.69 -23.36
C ALA A 226 11.60 12.91 -22.82
N GLU A 227 11.27 12.29 -21.68
CA GLU A 227 9.98 12.45 -20.99
C GLU A 227 9.82 13.86 -20.45
N ALA A 228 10.87 14.42 -19.83
CA ALA A 228 10.89 15.79 -19.31
C ALA A 228 10.71 16.82 -20.45
N ASP A 229 11.36 16.61 -21.58
CA ASP A 229 11.24 17.47 -22.75
C ASP A 229 9.83 17.43 -23.35
N ARG A 230 9.22 16.25 -23.47
CA ARG A 230 7.82 16.10 -23.92
C ARG A 230 6.83 16.74 -22.95
N ALA A 231 7.02 16.54 -21.63
CA ALA A 231 6.17 17.12 -20.61
C ALA A 231 6.23 18.66 -20.63
N LEU A 232 7.44 19.23 -20.80
CA LEU A 232 7.63 20.67 -20.92
C LEU A 232 6.96 21.23 -22.18
N ARG A 233 7.08 20.56 -23.34
CA ARG A 233 6.35 20.97 -24.57
C ARG A 233 4.84 20.96 -24.35
N GLY A 234 4.31 19.90 -23.72
CA GLY A 234 2.87 19.81 -23.41
C GLY A 234 2.41 20.94 -22.49
N ALA A 235 3.14 21.17 -21.38
CA ALA A 235 2.80 22.18 -20.41
C ALA A 235 2.98 23.63 -20.93
N THR A 236 3.81 23.86 -21.94
CA THR A 236 4.02 25.18 -22.57
C THR A 236 3.31 25.37 -23.91
N ALA A 237 2.37 24.48 -24.26
CA ALA A 237 1.63 24.54 -25.52
C ALA A 237 0.77 25.80 -25.67
N ASP A 238 0.34 26.39 -24.56
CA ASP A 238 -0.34 27.70 -24.56
C ASP A 238 0.57 28.77 -23.93
N PRO A 239 1.15 29.67 -24.71
CA PRO A 239 2.07 30.68 -24.18
C PRO A 239 1.39 31.76 -23.32
N ALA A 240 0.07 31.87 -23.38
CA ALA A 240 -0.70 32.86 -22.61
C ALA A 240 -0.95 32.39 -21.16
N ARG A 241 -0.81 31.12 -20.89
CA ARG A 241 -1.10 30.53 -19.58
C ARG A 241 0.06 29.68 -19.08
N LYS A 242 0.47 29.90 -17.82
CA LYS A 242 1.52 29.09 -17.20
C LYS A 242 1.01 27.66 -16.96
N GLY A 243 1.60 26.71 -17.67
CA GLY A 243 1.23 25.30 -17.54
C GLY A 243 1.84 24.61 -16.33
N CYS A 244 1.45 23.34 -16.16
CA CYS A 244 1.86 22.50 -15.04
C CYS A 244 2.37 21.15 -15.52
N VAL A 245 3.43 20.64 -14.88
CA VAL A 245 3.96 19.27 -15.07
C VAL A 245 3.71 18.48 -13.82
N VAL A 246 3.12 17.30 -13.97
CA VAL A 246 2.71 16.38 -12.92
C VAL A 246 3.48 15.06 -13.07
N PRO A 247 4.67 14.91 -12.47
CA PRO A 247 5.32 13.61 -12.37
C PRO A 247 4.67 12.80 -11.25
N ALA A 248 4.14 11.62 -11.60
CA ALA A 248 3.51 10.67 -10.69
C ALA A 248 4.21 9.30 -10.81
N LEU A 249 5.53 9.28 -10.58
CA LEU A 249 6.42 8.14 -10.82
C LEU A 249 6.87 7.42 -9.52
N GLY A 250 6.15 7.64 -8.41
CA GLY A 250 6.56 7.08 -7.12
C GLY A 250 7.99 7.48 -6.78
N ASP A 251 8.81 6.53 -6.32
CA ASP A 251 10.20 6.74 -5.93
C ASP A 251 11.11 7.21 -7.10
N ARG A 252 10.63 7.16 -8.37
CA ARG A 252 11.35 7.67 -9.55
C ARG A 252 11.04 9.13 -9.89
N THR A 253 10.16 9.75 -9.15
CA THR A 253 9.82 11.18 -9.35
C THR A 253 11.05 12.06 -9.24
N ASP A 254 11.98 11.79 -8.35
CA ASP A 254 13.26 12.50 -8.23
C ASP A 254 14.14 12.41 -9.46
N THR A 255 14.31 11.18 -9.99
CA THR A 255 15.08 10.95 -11.21
C THR A 255 14.50 11.74 -12.38
N PHE A 256 13.16 11.79 -12.45
CA PHE A 256 12.47 12.65 -13.42
C PHE A 256 12.74 14.13 -13.14
N MET A 257 12.60 14.59 -11.91
CA MET A 257 12.80 16.00 -11.56
C MET A 257 14.24 16.48 -11.79
N ASP A 258 15.23 15.61 -11.66
CA ASP A 258 16.61 15.92 -12.03
C ASP A 258 16.76 16.12 -13.55
N SER A 259 16.14 15.27 -14.36
CA SER A 259 16.09 15.43 -15.83
C SER A 259 15.27 16.68 -16.21
N PHE A 260 14.13 16.90 -15.59
CA PHE A 260 13.29 18.08 -15.78
C PHE A 260 14.04 19.38 -15.47
N ARG A 261 14.81 19.44 -14.40
CA ARG A 261 15.62 20.61 -14.03
C ARG A 261 16.64 20.96 -15.10
N ARG A 262 17.24 19.96 -15.75
CA ARG A 262 18.19 20.19 -16.86
C ARG A 262 17.50 20.70 -18.11
N ALA A 263 16.35 20.12 -18.44
CA ALA A 263 15.60 20.46 -19.67
C ALA A 263 14.86 21.81 -19.58
N ARG A 264 14.37 22.20 -18.40
CA ARG A 264 13.46 23.34 -18.24
C ARG A 264 14.04 24.71 -18.62
N ALA A 265 15.37 24.82 -18.73
CA ALA A 265 16.02 26.09 -19.06
C ALA A 265 15.65 26.59 -20.48
N ASP A 266 15.28 25.69 -21.36
CA ASP A 266 14.92 25.97 -22.77
C ASP A 266 13.43 26.27 -22.99
N PHE A 267 12.64 26.28 -21.90
CA PHE A 267 11.18 26.44 -21.94
C PHE A 267 10.68 27.62 -21.11
N ALA A 268 9.47 28.10 -21.44
CA ALA A 268 8.77 29.05 -20.57
C ALA A 268 8.55 28.46 -19.17
N PRO A 269 8.53 29.29 -18.11
CA PRO A 269 8.36 28.81 -16.75
C PRO A 269 7.04 28.03 -16.56
N VAL A 270 7.13 26.81 -16.05
CA VAL A 270 5.99 25.97 -15.65
C VAL A 270 5.95 25.81 -14.14
N ARG A 271 4.83 25.35 -13.61
CA ARG A 271 4.72 24.84 -12.22
C ARG A 271 4.88 23.34 -12.20
N THR A 272 5.26 22.82 -11.06
CA THR A 272 5.25 21.39 -10.81
C THR A 272 4.20 21.05 -9.77
N ALA A 273 3.63 19.87 -9.88
CA ALA A 273 2.71 19.32 -8.90
C ALA A 273 2.83 17.80 -8.88
N THR A 274 2.57 17.16 -7.75
CA THR A 274 2.63 15.72 -7.61
C THR A 274 1.77 15.27 -6.43
N VAL A 275 1.81 13.99 -6.10
CA VAL A 275 1.06 13.40 -5.01
C VAL A 275 1.99 12.93 -3.90
N LEU A 276 1.48 12.91 -2.66
CA LEU A 276 2.19 12.31 -1.54
C LEU A 276 2.45 10.83 -1.85
N GLY A 277 3.65 10.36 -1.50
CA GLY A 277 4.12 9.03 -1.89
C GLY A 277 5.00 9.03 -3.12
N SER A 278 4.91 10.07 -3.97
CA SER A 278 5.93 10.39 -4.96
C SER A 278 6.94 11.40 -4.43
N VAL A 279 6.53 12.29 -3.52
CA VAL A 279 7.41 13.30 -2.88
C VAL A 279 6.94 13.52 -1.45
N ASP A 280 7.86 13.48 -0.52
CA ASP A 280 7.67 13.83 0.89
C ASP A 280 8.73 14.85 1.38
N GLN A 281 8.73 15.18 2.67
CA GLN A 281 9.67 16.16 3.22
C GLN A 281 11.12 15.69 3.15
N THR A 282 11.37 14.40 3.31
CA THR A 282 12.72 13.84 3.24
C THR A 282 13.29 13.98 1.84
N GLU A 283 12.47 13.72 0.83
CA GLU A 283 12.82 13.88 -0.57
C GLU A 283 13.11 15.34 -0.94
N ILE A 284 12.27 16.26 -0.47
CA ILE A 284 12.50 17.70 -0.64
C ILE A 284 13.85 18.11 -0.04
N ASN A 285 14.17 17.61 1.17
CA ASN A 285 15.44 17.91 1.84
C ASN A 285 16.64 17.32 1.07
N ALA A 286 16.53 16.07 0.60
CA ALA A 286 17.59 15.38 -0.12
C ALA A 286 17.93 16.03 -1.47
N THR A 287 16.93 16.66 -2.11
CA THR A 287 17.06 17.30 -3.42
C THR A 287 17.41 18.78 -3.37
N GLY A 288 17.75 19.32 -2.20
CA GLY A 288 18.27 20.68 -2.04
C GLY A 288 17.32 21.67 -1.35
N GLY A 289 16.21 21.20 -0.77
CA GLY A 289 15.31 22.04 0.01
C GLY A 289 14.78 23.25 -0.76
N ALA A 290 14.95 24.45 -0.23
CA ALA A 290 14.50 25.70 -0.86
C ALA A 290 15.17 26.01 -2.22
N SER A 291 16.32 25.40 -2.51
CA SER A 291 17.00 25.52 -3.81
C SER A 291 16.70 24.33 -4.74
N GLY A 292 15.92 23.38 -4.26
CA GLY A 292 15.60 22.14 -4.96
C GLY A 292 14.55 22.30 -6.07
N PRO A 293 14.32 21.23 -6.83
CA PRO A 293 13.37 21.25 -7.95
C PRO A 293 11.90 21.33 -7.52
N TYR A 294 11.63 21.07 -6.26
CA TYR A 294 10.26 21.03 -5.71
C TYR A 294 9.79 22.37 -5.15
N GLU A 295 10.64 23.40 -5.07
CA GLU A 295 10.22 24.70 -4.55
C GLU A 295 9.05 25.29 -5.35
N GLY A 296 7.96 25.62 -4.64
CA GLY A 296 6.70 26.06 -5.23
C GLY A 296 5.80 24.96 -5.78
N ALA A 297 6.19 23.68 -5.67
CA ALA A 297 5.37 22.56 -6.13
C ALA A 297 4.11 22.38 -5.24
N TYR A 298 2.98 22.06 -5.87
CA TYR A 298 1.77 21.62 -5.18
C TYR A 298 1.78 20.11 -5.00
N ILE A 299 1.42 19.67 -3.79
CA ILE A 299 1.38 18.25 -3.44
C ILE A 299 0.05 17.95 -2.75
N THR A 300 -0.69 16.96 -3.23
CA THR A 300 -1.85 16.43 -2.51
C THR A 300 -1.42 15.29 -1.59
N GLY A 301 -2.02 15.23 -0.41
CA GLY A 301 -1.77 14.18 0.58
C GLY A 301 -3.06 13.68 1.21
N TRP A 302 -3.03 12.49 1.80
CA TRP A 302 -4.16 11.95 2.57
C TRP A 302 -4.23 12.50 3.98
N TYR A 303 -3.09 12.93 4.51
CA TYR A 303 -2.91 13.22 5.92
C TYR A 303 -2.33 14.62 6.14
N PRO A 304 -2.40 15.13 7.36
CA PRO A 304 -1.69 16.36 7.72
C PRO A 304 -0.18 16.26 7.43
N VAL A 305 0.46 17.40 7.14
CA VAL A 305 1.90 17.48 6.96
C VAL A 305 2.65 16.81 8.11
N ALA A 306 3.81 16.22 7.83
CA ALA A 306 4.58 15.47 8.83
C ALA A 306 5.01 16.29 10.06
N SER A 307 5.05 17.61 9.95
CA SER A 307 5.32 18.52 11.08
C SER A 307 4.13 18.75 12.01
N ASP A 308 2.93 18.29 11.64
CA ASP A 308 1.72 18.44 12.46
C ASP A 308 1.87 17.69 13.80
N PRO A 309 1.51 18.33 14.93
CA PRO A 309 1.66 17.70 16.25
C PRO A 309 0.78 16.45 16.46
N ARG A 310 -0.25 16.23 15.65
CA ARG A 310 -1.04 14.99 15.68
C ARG A 310 -0.21 13.74 15.41
N TRP A 311 0.96 13.87 14.76
CA TRP A 311 1.93 12.79 14.54
C TRP A 311 2.85 12.51 15.74
N ASN A 312 2.80 13.29 16.82
CA ASN A 312 3.70 13.11 17.96
C ASN A 312 3.62 11.71 18.59
N PRO A 313 2.43 11.06 18.74
CA PRO A 313 2.38 9.69 19.26
C PRO A 313 3.15 8.67 18.39
N MET A 314 3.03 8.77 17.05
CA MET A 314 3.79 7.92 16.13
C MET A 314 5.30 8.18 16.27
N LYS A 315 5.72 9.44 16.27
CA LYS A 315 7.13 9.83 16.40
C LYS A 315 7.73 9.36 17.72
N GLN A 316 6.96 9.40 18.80
CA GLN A 316 7.37 8.86 20.10
C GLN A 316 7.63 7.36 20.01
N VAL A 317 6.70 6.58 19.44
CA VAL A 317 6.87 5.14 19.26
C VAL A 317 8.11 4.83 18.41
N ILE A 318 8.34 5.57 17.32
CA ILE A 318 9.55 5.40 16.51
C ILE A 318 10.81 5.64 17.34
N SER A 319 10.84 6.70 18.15
CA SER A 319 12.01 7.03 18.97
C SER A 319 12.28 6.00 20.09
N GLU A 320 11.22 5.39 20.64
CA GLU A 320 11.32 4.43 21.76
C GLU A 320 11.67 3.02 21.28
N GLU A 321 11.12 2.60 20.12
CA GLU A 321 11.15 1.21 19.69
C GLU A 321 12.04 0.91 18.51
N ALA A 322 12.39 1.95 17.75
CA ALA A 322 13.11 1.85 16.49
C ALA A 322 14.25 2.88 16.39
N PHE A 323 14.77 3.37 17.51
CA PHE A 323 15.88 4.30 17.51
C PHE A 323 17.08 3.75 16.71
N GLY A 324 17.51 4.53 15.71
CA GLY A 324 18.59 4.12 14.80
C GLY A 324 18.17 3.22 13.63
N ASP A 325 16.88 2.88 13.49
CA ASP A 325 16.36 2.24 12.28
C ASP A 325 16.06 3.32 11.21
N ASN A 326 17.01 3.52 10.32
CA ASN A 326 16.90 4.53 9.26
C ASN A 326 15.88 4.16 8.17
N SER A 327 15.24 2.99 8.25
CA SER A 327 14.16 2.61 7.31
C SER A 327 12.83 3.25 7.65
N ILE A 328 12.66 3.82 8.86
CA ILE A 328 11.41 4.44 9.30
C ILE A 328 11.53 5.96 9.23
N ASP A 329 10.97 6.54 8.19
CA ASP A 329 10.81 7.98 8.08
C ASP A 329 9.38 8.37 8.50
N PRO A 330 9.20 9.21 9.55
CA PRO A 330 7.89 9.68 9.94
C PRO A 330 7.20 10.59 8.91
N ALA A 331 7.92 11.06 7.89
CA ALA A 331 7.35 11.82 6.78
C ALA A 331 6.84 10.93 5.64
N ASP A 332 7.28 9.66 5.57
CA ASP A 332 6.84 8.72 4.53
C ASP A 332 5.36 8.36 4.70
N ALA A 333 4.60 8.50 3.61
CA ALA A 333 3.16 8.25 3.59
C ALA A 333 2.80 6.78 3.92
N GLY A 334 3.67 5.83 3.58
CA GLY A 334 3.49 4.41 3.91
C GLY A 334 3.66 4.16 5.40
N VAL A 335 4.66 4.79 6.04
CA VAL A 335 4.86 4.75 7.50
C VAL A 335 3.62 5.31 8.23
N GLN A 336 3.12 6.46 7.75
CA GLN A 336 1.91 7.11 8.28
C GLN A 336 0.67 6.21 8.10
N THR A 337 0.49 5.62 6.93
CA THR A 337 -0.62 4.69 6.64
C THR A 337 -0.53 3.46 7.53
N THR A 338 0.67 2.89 7.72
CA THR A 338 0.88 1.73 8.60
C THR A 338 0.51 2.07 10.04
N TRP A 339 0.93 3.23 10.56
CA TRP A 339 0.52 3.69 11.89
C TRP A 339 -0.99 3.75 12.06
N ILE A 340 -1.70 4.33 11.09
CA ILE A 340 -3.16 4.44 11.10
C ILE A 340 -3.81 3.05 11.03
N ALA A 341 -3.33 2.18 10.14
CA ALA A 341 -3.84 0.80 10.00
C ALA A 341 -3.71 0.00 11.29
N TYR A 342 -2.58 0.13 11.99
CA TYR A 342 -2.38 -0.53 13.28
C TYR A 342 -3.19 0.12 14.42
N THR A 343 -3.52 1.40 14.32
CA THR A 343 -4.49 2.05 15.21
C THR A 343 -5.89 1.46 15.02
N VAL A 344 -6.28 1.20 13.78
CA VAL A 344 -7.53 0.48 13.46
C VAL A 344 -7.51 -0.94 14.00
N LEU A 345 -6.45 -1.70 13.74
CA LEU A 345 -6.30 -3.07 14.26
C LEU A 345 -6.44 -3.09 15.79
N ARG A 346 -5.77 -2.19 16.49
CA ARG A 346 -5.86 -2.09 17.95
C ARG A 346 -7.32 -1.88 18.40
N ALA A 347 -8.04 -0.95 17.78
CA ALA A 347 -9.44 -0.68 18.10
C ALA A 347 -10.34 -1.91 17.84
N VAL A 348 -10.05 -2.68 16.78
CA VAL A 348 -10.73 -3.95 16.49
C VAL A 348 -10.49 -4.96 17.60
N LEU A 349 -9.23 -5.16 18.01
CA LEU A 349 -8.86 -6.12 19.05
C LEU A 349 -9.45 -5.70 20.41
N GLU A 350 -9.44 -4.42 20.74
CA GLU A 350 -10.08 -3.88 21.95
C GLU A 350 -11.61 -4.15 21.93
N ARG A 351 -12.25 -4.04 20.77
CA ARG A 351 -13.68 -4.30 20.61
C ARG A 351 -14.03 -5.78 20.72
N ILE A 352 -13.19 -6.68 20.21
CA ILE A 352 -13.36 -8.13 20.37
C ILE A 352 -13.22 -8.52 21.84
N GLY A 353 -12.38 -7.82 22.62
CA GLY A 353 -12.19 -8.05 24.05
C GLY A 353 -11.67 -9.47 24.31
N ASP A 354 -12.33 -10.21 25.24
CA ASP A 354 -11.92 -11.56 25.62
C ASP A 354 -12.33 -12.66 24.62
N GLY A 355 -13.06 -12.29 23.54
CA GLY A 355 -13.49 -13.22 22.49
C GLY A 355 -12.33 -13.77 21.66
N ASP A 356 -12.57 -14.85 20.92
CA ASP A 356 -11.56 -15.43 20.02
C ASP A 356 -11.24 -14.46 18.88
N VAL A 357 -9.94 -14.18 18.69
CA VAL A 357 -9.46 -13.35 17.61
C VAL A 357 -9.20 -14.23 16.37
N THR A 358 -10.14 -14.20 15.46
CA THR A 358 -10.08 -14.91 14.17
C THR A 358 -10.23 -13.92 13.02
N PRO A 359 -9.86 -14.27 11.78
CA PRO A 359 -10.11 -13.40 10.62
C PRO A 359 -11.59 -12.99 10.50
N ASP A 360 -12.51 -13.90 10.79
CA ASP A 360 -13.95 -13.66 10.75
C ASP A 360 -14.40 -12.70 11.86
N ALA A 361 -13.88 -12.84 13.10
CA ALA A 361 -14.15 -11.91 14.19
C ALA A 361 -13.66 -10.49 13.87
N VAL A 362 -12.48 -10.38 13.25
CA VAL A 362 -11.94 -9.08 12.78
C VAL A 362 -12.88 -8.45 11.75
N ARG A 363 -13.29 -9.21 10.73
CA ARG A 363 -14.22 -8.74 9.70
C ARG A 363 -15.57 -8.33 10.30
N HIS A 364 -16.18 -9.20 11.10
CA HIS A 364 -17.47 -8.91 11.77
C HIS A 364 -17.40 -7.62 12.61
N THR A 365 -16.28 -7.36 13.25
CA THR A 365 -16.09 -6.15 14.05
C THR A 365 -16.03 -4.90 13.17
N LEU A 366 -15.33 -4.96 12.02
CA LEU A 366 -15.24 -3.86 11.08
C LEU A 366 -16.58 -3.59 10.38
N ASP A 367 -17.24 -4.63 9.87
CA ASP A 367 -18.54 -4.55 9.19
C ASP A 367 -19.68 -4.24 10.17
N GLY A 368 -19.54 -4.58 11.45
CA GLY A 368 -20.55 -4.41 12.51
C GLY A 368 -20.63 -3.01 13.11
N GLY A 369 -20.02 -2.00 12.50
CA GLY A 369 -20.21 -0.60 12.89
C GLY A 369 -19.17 -0.04 13.85
N LEU A 370 -17.97 -0.63 13.93
CA LEU A 370 -16.85 -0.03 14.66
C LEU A 370 -16.50 1.34 14.09
N LYS A 371 -16.49 2.35 14.95
CA LYS A 371 -16.01 3.70 14.62
C LYS A 371 -14.62 3.91 15.20
N VAL A 372 -13.66 4.25 14.35
CA VAL A 372 -12.27 4.43 14.77
C VAL A 372 -11.84 5.89 14.61
N SER A 373 -11.44 6.50 15.72
CA SER A 373 -10.77 7.79 15.72
C SER A 373 -9.27 7.59 15.60
N THR A 374 -8.67 8.29 14.66
CA THR A 374 -7.21 8.30 14.42
C THR A 374 -6.51 9.51 15.05
N GLY A 375 -7.17 10.17 16.01
CA GLY A 375 -6.64 11.41 16.62
C GLY A 375 -6.67 12.61 15.67
N GLY A 376 -7.58 12.61 14.68
CA GLY A 376 -7.71 13.67 13.68
C GLY A 376 -6.71 13.58 12.52
N LEU A 377 -5.99 12.45 12.38
CA LEU A 377 -5.16 12.18 11.21
C LEU A 377 -5.99 11.84 9.96
N THR A 378 -7.19 11.27 10.18
CA THR A 378 -8.24 11.04 9.18
C THR A 378 -9.57 11.47 9.79
N PRO A 379 -10.65 11.61 9.00
CA PRO A 379 -12.00 11.53 9.53
C PRO A 379 -12.21 10.24 10.34
N THR A 380 -13.30 10.17 11.11
CA THR A 380 -13.66 8.91 11.80
C THR A 380 -13.89 7.81 10.77
N LEU A 381 -13.12 6.73 10.86
CA LEU A 381 -13.22 5.61 9.93
C LEU A 381 -14.36 4.66 10.34
N HIS A 382 -15.16 4.22 9.35
CA HIS A 382 -16.34 3.39 9.56
C HIS A 382 -16.69 2.65 8.26
N TRP A 383 -16.79 1.32 8.27
CA TRP A 383 -16.87 0.49 7.05
C TRP A 383 -18.20 -0.20 6.72
N PRO A 384 -19.28 -0.15 7.52
CA PRO A 384 -20.57 -0.72 7.13
C PRO A 384 -21.07 -0.17 5.79
N ASP A 385 -21.85 -0.98 5.07
CA ASP A 385 -22.31 -0.65 3.71
C ASP A 385 -23.03 0.69 3.61
N GLU A 386 -23.84 1.01 4.61
CA GLU A 386 -24.60 2.27 4.67
C GLU A 386 -23.74 3.53 4.89
N THR A 387 -22.47 3.38 5.25
CA THR A 387 -21.55 4.50 5.52
C THR A 387 -20.46 4.63 4.47
N ARG A 388 -20.41 3.72 3.50
CA ARG A 388 -19.49 3.83 2.37
C ARG A 388 -19.84 5.02 1.49
N LEU A 389 -18.83 5.60 0.90
CA LEU A 389 -19.00 6.73 -0.01
C LEU A 389 -19.61 6.26 -1.34
N SER A 390 -20.33 7.17 -2.03
CA SER A 390 -21.05 6.83 -3.26
C SER A 390 -20.17 6.76 -4.52
N ALA A 391 -18.85 6.71 -4.37
CA ALA A 391 -17.92 6.60 -5.50
C ALA A 391 -18.06 5.23 -6.18
N VAL A 392 -18.74 5.17 -7.33
CA VAL A 392 -19.19 3.92 -7.97
C VAL A 392 -18.04 2.98 -8.33
N GLY A 393 -16.93 3.50 -8.83
CA GLY A 393 -15.71 2.72 -9.12
C GLY A 393 -14.96 2.24 -7.87
N PHE A 394 -15.35 2.72 -6.66
CA PHE A 394 -14.61 2.49 -5.41
C PHE A 394 -15.56 2.14 -4.25
N PRO A 395 -16.30 1.04 -4.33
CA PRO A 395 -17.41 0.72 -3.41
C PRO A 395 -16.95 0.46 -1.96
N ARG A 396 -15.66 0.29 -1.70
CA ARG A 396 -15.10 0.14 -0.34
C ARG A 396 -14.57 1.43 0.26
N LEU A 397 -14.64 2.54 -0.48
CA LEU A 397 -14.13 3.84 -0.03
C LEU A 397 -14.91 4.36 1.17
N VAL A 398 -14.24 4.76 2.23
CA VAL A 398 -14.82 5.33 3.48
C VAL A 398 -14.20 6.68 3.85
N ASN A 399 -13.13 7.08 3.15
CA ASN A 399 -12.43 8.33 3.35
C ASN A 399 -11.85 8.78 2.01
N ALA A 400 -12.39 9.85 1.44
CA ALA A 400 -11.89 10.47 0.21
C ALA A 400 -11.26 11.85 0.47
N ASP A 401 -10.97 12.19 1.74
CA ASP A 401 -10.38 13.47 2.08
C ASP A 401 -8.95 13.56 1.59
N VAL A 402 -8.62 14.71 1.02
CA VAL A 402 -7.25 15.07 0.64
C VAL A 402 -6.87 16.42 1.23
N THR A 403 -5.59 16.58 1.48
CA THR A 403 -4.97 17.85 1.87
C THR A 403 -4.19 18.42 0.69
N LEU A 404 -4.25 19.73 0.47
CA LEU A 404 -3.37 20.41 -0.45
C LEU A 404 -2.21 21.04 0.32
N GLN A 405 -1.03 20.74 -0.14
CA GLN A 405 0.24 21.17 0.42
C GLN A 405 1.05 21.91 -0.65
N VAL A 406 1.97 22.74 -0.24
CA VAL A 406 2.90 23.45 -1.13
C VAL A 406 4.28 23.48 -0.51
N VAL A 407 5.30 23.33 -1.32
CA VAL A 407 6.69 23.49 -0.89
C VAL A 407 7.02 24.97 -0.84
N ARG A 408 7.39 25.48 0.34
CA ARG A 408 7.84 26.85 0.58
C ARG A 408 9.07 26.85 1.47
N ASP A 409 10.12 27.53 1.02
CA ASP A 409 11.39 27.57 1.74
C ASP A 409 11.93 26.17 2.07
N GLY A 410 11.76 25.22 1.13
CA GLY A 410 12.14 23.83 1.27
C GLY A 410 11.29 23.02 2.26
N LYS A 411 10.14 23.53 2.67
CA LYS A 411 9.24 22.87 3.63
C LYS A 411 7.89 22.59 3.02
N LEU A 412 7.41 21.39 3.24
CA LEU A 412 6.04 21.02 2.91
C LEU A 412 5.09 21.65 3.92
N THR A 413 4.23 22.54 3.43
CA THR A 413 3.31 23.34 4.26
C THR A 413 1.88 23.18 3.74
N ALA A 414 0.91 23.09 4.65
CA ALA A 414 -0.50 23.05 4.25
C ALA A 414 -0.92 24.38 3.61
N VAL A 415 -1.67 24.30 2.52
CA VAL A 415 -2.35 25.47 1.92
C VAL A 415 -3.57 25.76 2.79
N ARG A 416 -3.68 26.96 3.34
CA ARG A 416 -4.83 27.35 4.18
C ARG A 416 -6.08 27.55 3.31
N PRO A 417 -7.28 27.14 3.79
CA PRO A 417 -8.54 27.50 3.14
C PRO A 417 -8.65 29.02 3.01
N GLY A 418 -8.94 29.50 1.79
CA GLY A 418 -9.12 30.94 1.50
C GLY A 418 -7.93 31.66 0.88
N GLY A 419 -6.78 31.00 0.64
CA GLY A 419 -5.74 31.53 -0.25
C GLY A 419 -6.23 31.55 -1.71
N THR A 420 -5.88 32.59 -2.47
CA THR A 420 -6.18 32.68 -3.90
C THR A 420 -5.48 31.53 -4.63
N GLY A 421 -6.22 30.51 -4.98
CA GLY A 421 -5.73 29.24 -5.52
C GLY A 421 -6.26 28.04 -4.71
N ALA A 422 -7.39 28.21 -4.07
CA ALA A 422 -8.02 27.22 -3.22
C ALA A 422 -8.43 26.00 -4.04
N ALA A 423 -7.60 24.98 -4.01
CA ALA A 423 -8.13 23.64 -3.96
C ALA A 423 -8.50 23.37 -2.52
N SER A 424 -9.69 22.90 -2.34
CA SER A 424 -10.24 22.55 -1.06
C SER A 424 -9.43 21.44 -0.40
N ASP A 425 -9.02 21.58 0.86
CA ASP A 425 -9.02 20.45 1.76
C ASP A 425 -10.44 19.89 1.64
N GLY A 426 -10.66 18.76 1.01
CA GLY A 426 -12.01 18.38 0.69
C GLY A 426 -12.20 16.92 0.34
N ASP A 427 -13.38 16.50 0.61
CA ASP A 427 -13.91 15.21 0.23
C ASP A 427 -14.02 15.10 -1.32
N MET A 428 -13.29 14.19 -1.91
CA MET A 428 -13.25 13.91 -3.35
C MET A 428 -14.36 12.96 -3.82
N THR A 429 -15.28 12.57 -2.96
CA THR A 429 -16.33 11.60 -3.27
C THR A 429 -17.06 11.93 -4.58
N ARG A 430 -17.56 13.17 -4.71
CA ARG A 430 -18.31 13.59 -5.92
C ARG A 430 -17.46 13.58 -7.18
N THR A 431 -16.20 13.93 -7.05
CA THR A 431 -15.25 13.92 -8.18
C THR A 431 -14.99 12.50 -8.63
N LEU A 432 -14.79 11.58 -7.69
CA LEU A 432 -14.59 10.15 -7.96
C LEU A 432 -15.84 9.46 -8.48
N GLU A 433 -17.03 9.86 -8.03
CA GLU A 433 -18.32 9.37 -8.56
C GLU A 433 -18.46 9.64 -10.07
N SER A 434 -17.84 10.71 -10.56
CA SER A 434 -17.86 11.10 -11.97
C SER A 434 -16.62 10.64 -12.76
N ALA A 435 -15.68 9.95 -12.10
CA ALA A 435 -14.48 9.43 -12.76
C ALA A 435 -14.86 8.21 -13.62
N ASP A 436 -14.46 8.23 -14.89
CA ASP A 436 -14.64 7.11 -15.81
C ASP A 436 -13.41 6.19 -15.69
N VAL A 437 -13.39 5.43 -14.62
CA VAL A 437 -12.39 4.37 -14.37
C VAL A 437 -13.10 3.05 -14.68
N GLY A 438 -13.11 2.68 -15.96
CA GLY A 438 -13.75 1.48 -16.47
C GLY A 438 -12.80 0.44 -16.98
#